data_88bca0b85d37e37f6841bfadef09848e
#
_entry.id   88bca0b85d37e37f6841bfadef09848e
#
_cell.length_a   1.000
_cell.length_b   1.000
_cell.length_c   1.000
_cell.angle_alpha   90.00
_cell.angle_beta   90.00
_cell.angle_gamma   90.00
#
_symmetry.space_group_name_H-M   'P 1'
#
loop_
_entity.id
_entity.type
_entity.pdbx_description
1 polymer ?
#
loop_
_entity_poly.entity_id
_entity_poly.type
_entity_poly.pdbx_seq_one_letter_code
_entity_poly.pdbx_strand_id
1 'polypeptide(L)'
;MEFFSIADVQTTPDALQALTVKKLAAYCSDIDKVLAVDSDDKGSVYCVWGEFTVERQWINGGVRFTLPGCPNALSWTLTTGFPPSPDKVVIHCTINRTEHEDDFIESIQTFVESWKKGLEGHFVN
;
A
#
# COMPACT_ATOMS: atom_id res chain seq x y z
N MET A 1 15.18 -1.30 4.02
CA MET A 1 15.05 -0.09 3.16
C MET A 1 13.62 0.41 3.22
N GLU A 2 13.43 1.70 3.28
CA GLU A 2 12.12 2.32 3.48
C GLU A 2 11.82 3.36 2.41
N PHE A 3 10.55 3.44 2.04
CA PHE A 3 10.06 4.38 1.03
C PHE A 3 8.82 5.07 1.56
N PHE A 4 8.69 6.37 1.32
CA PHE A 4 7.57 7.17 1.82
C PHE A 4 6.96 8.00 0.71
N SER A 5 5.66 8.21 0.81
CA SER A 5 4.95 9.24 0.07
C SER A 5 3.84 9.78 0.95
N ILE A 6 3.45 11.02 0.75
CA ILE A 6 2.40 11.67 1.54
C ILE A 6 1.28 12.09 0.59
N ALA A 7 0.10 11.51 0.78
CA ALA A 7 -1.09 11.87 0.03
C ALA A 7 -1.80 13.06 0.69
N ASP A 8 -2.14 14.05 -0.10
CA ASP A 8 -2.87 15.24 0.37
C ASP A 8 -4.35 14.93 0.49
N VAL A 9 -4.68 14.15 1.51
CA VAL A 9 -6.02 13.63 1.78
C VAL A 9 -6.30 13.78 3.26
N GLN A 10 -7.45 14.37 3.59
CA GLN A 10 -7.97 14.34 4.96
C GLN A 10 -8.95 13.18 5.10
N THR A 11 -8.67 12.26 5.98
CA THR A 11 -9.51 11.08 6.22
C THR A 11 -9.34 10.61 7.66
N THR A 12 -9.91 9.47 7.97
CA THR A 12 -9.87 8.88 9.31
C THR A 12 -9.20 7.50 9.25
N PRO A 13 -8.67 7.00 10.39
CA PRO A 13 -8.20 5.61 10.44
C PRO A 13 -9.26 4.59 10.01
N ASP A 14 -10.52 4.81 10.39
CA ASP A 14 -11.63 3.93 10.02
C ASP A 14 -11.83 3.86 8.51
N ALA A 15 -11.72 4.99 7.82
CA ALA A 15 -11.85 5.04 6.36
C ALA A 15 -10.73 4.28 5.66
N LEU A 16 -9.50 4.37 6.19
CA LEU A 16 -8.38 3.59 5.66
C LEU A 16 -8.53 2.10 5.96
N GLN A 17 -9.04 1.76 7.13
CA GLN A 17 -9.30 0.37 7.54
C GLN A 17 -10.41 -0.29 6.71
N ALA A 18 -11.29 0.49 6.11
CA ALA A 18 -12.31 0.00 5.19
C ALA A 18 -11.76 -0.41 3.82
N LEU A 19 -10.48 -0.15 3.56
CA LEU A 19 -9.79 -0.52 2.33
C LEU A 19 -9.45 -2.01 2.36
N THR A 20 -10.35 -2.83 1.84
CA THR A 20 -10.21 -4.30 1.81
C THR A 20 -9.41 -4.76 0.61
N VAL A 21 -9.00 -6.04 0.61
CA VAL A 21 -8.19 -6.63 -0.46
C VAL A 21 -8.83 -6.45 -1.84
N LYS A 22 -10.14 -6.62 -1.95
CA LYS A 22 -10.83 -6.50 -3.25
C LYS A 22 -10.75 -5.10 -3.87
N LYS A 23 -10.43 -4.08 -3.08
CA LYS A 23 -10.36 -2.68 -3.52
C LYS A 23 -8.98 -2.25 -4.00
N LEU A 24 -7.96 -3.08 -3.84
CA LEU A 24 -6.56 -2.69 -4.04
C LEU A 24 -6.29 -2.16 -5.46
N ALA A 25 -6.80 -2.83 -6.48
CA ALA A 25 -6.57 -2.42 -7.87
C ALA A 25 -7.22 -1.08 -8.21
N ALA A 26 -8.28 -0.70 -7.51
CA ALA A 26 -8.94 0.58 -7.70
C ALA A 26 -8.13 1.75 -7.13
N TYR A 27 -7.33 1.50 -6.09
CA TYR A 27 -6.57 2.53 -5.40
C TYR A 27 -5.11 2.63 -5.85
N CYS A 28 -4.55 1.58 -6.44
CA CYS A 28 -3.15 1.57 -6.85
C CYS A 28 -3.04 1.02 -8.27
N SER A 29 -2.60 1.86 -9.20
CA SER A 29 -2.49 1.46 -10.62
C SER A 29 -1.39 0.43 -10.87
N ASP A 30 -0.41 0.30 -9.96
CA ASP A 30 0.63 -0.72 -10.06
C ASP A 30 0.14 -2.10 -9.61
N ILE A 31 -1.04 -2.19 -9.01
CA ILE A 31 -1.78 -3.43 -8.79
C ILE A 31 -2.77 -3.54 -9.94
N ASP A 32 -2.42 -4.35 -10.93
CA ASP A 32 -3.20 -4.45 -12.17
C ASP A 32 -4.61 -4.99 -11.93
N LYS A 33 -4.69 -6.07 -11.15
CA LYS A 33 -5.99 -6.67 -10.82
C LYS A 33 -5.91 -7.55 -9.59
N VAL A 34 -7.06 -7.71 -8.94
CA VAL A 34 -7.25 -8.66 -7.86
C VAL A 34 -7.72 -9.98 -8.49
N LEU A 35 -6.94 -11.04 -8.31
CA LEU A 35 -7.19 -12.33 -8.94
C LEU A 35 -8.18 -13.19 -8.15
N ALA A 36 -8.06 -13.14 -6.82
CA ALA A 36 -8.92 -13.90 -5.93
C ALA A 36 -9.07 -13.16 -4.59
N VAL A 37 -10.24 -13.32 -3.98
CA VAL A 37 -10.55 -12.74 -2.67
C VAL A 37 -11.04 -13.87 -1.78
N ASP A 38 -10.21 -14.25 -0.80
CA ASP A 38 -10.57 -15.27 0.20
C ASP A 38 -11.39 -14.67 1.34
N SER A 39 -11.05 -13.44 1.73
CA SER A 39 -11.72 -12.64 2.74
C SER A 39 -11.36 -11.18 2.54
N ASP A 40 -11.88 -10.30 3.40
CA ASP A 40 -11.47 -8.88 3.41
C ASP A 40 -9.97 -8.72 3.65
N ASP A 41 -9.34 -9.68 4.33
CA ASP A 41 -7.97 -9.62 4.79
C ASP A 41 -6.98 -10.48 3.99
N LYS A 42 -7.47 -11.27 3.04
CA LYS A 42 -6.58 -12.16 2.28
C LYS A 42 -7.09 -12.40 0.87
N GLY A 43 -6.17 -12.41 -0.08
CA GLY A 43 -6.45 -12.70 -1.47
C GLY A 43 -5.17 -12.80 -2.28
N SER A 44 -5.30 -12.72 -3.59
CA SER A 44 -4.17 -12.68 -4.51
C SER A 44 -4.35 -11.58 -5.53
N VAL A 45 -3.23 -10.99 -5.93
CA VAL A 45 -3.18 -9.88 -6.88
C VAL A 45 -2.15 -10.13 -7.95
N TYR A 46 -2.34 -9.51 -9.10
CA TYR A 46 -1.32 -9.38 -10.14
C TYR A 46 -0.85 -7.93 -10.14
N CYS A 47 0.41 -7.72 -9.83
CA CYS A 47 0.98 -6.39 -9.70
C CYS A 47 2.25 -6.25 -10.56
N VAL A 48 2.90 -5.10 -10.47
CA VAL A 48 4.10 -4.80 -11.25
C VAL A 48 5.22 -5.84 -11.07
N TRP A 49 5.26 -6.54 -9.92
CA TRP A 49 6.27 -7.59 -9.64
C TRP A 49 5.78 -9.00 -9.93
N GLY A 50 4.55 -9.18 -10.38
CA GLY A 50 3.96 -10.48 -10.69
C GLY A 50 2.78 -10.83 -9.78
N GLU A 51 2.47 -12.12 -9.69
CA GLU A 51 1.36 -12.62 -8.89
C GLU A 51 1.81 -12.89 -7.46
N PHE A 52 1.07 -12.35 -6.48
CA PHE A 52 1.35 -12.53 -5.07
C PHE A 52 0.09 -12.70 -4.25
N THR A 53 0.17 -13.52 -3.19
CA THR A 53 -0.79 -13.48 -2.09
C THR A 53 -0.61 -12.15 -1.36
N VAL A 54 -1.71 -11.52 -0.96
CA VAL A 54 -1.71 -10.31 -0.15
C VAL A 54 -2.49 -10.56 1.13
N GLU A 55 -1.98 -10.07 2.24
CA GLU A 55 -2.64 -10.09 3.54
C GLU A 55 -2.81 -8.67 4.06
N ARG A 56 -3.95 -8.41 4.67
CA ARG A 56 -4.31 -7.11 5.23
C ARG A 56 -4.43 -7.23 6.75
N GLN A 57 -4.00 -6.19 7.44
CA GLN A 57 -4.03 -6.13 8.89
C GLN A 57 -4.39 -4.71 9.33
N TRP A 58 -5.31 -4.58 10.26
CA TRP A 58 -5.55 -3.31 10.92
C TRP A 58 -4.37 -2.97 11.81
N ILE A 59 -3.96 -1.70 11.78
CA ILE A 59 -2.93 -1.17 12.65
C ILE A 59 -3.43 0.15 13.25
N ASN A 60 -2.73 0.63 14.26
CA ASN A 60 -3.03 1.92 14.84
C ASN A 60 -2.88 3.02 13.78
N GLY A 61 -3.97 3.74 13.52
CA GLY A 61 -4.00 4.83 12.55
C GLY A 61 -4.32 4.44 11.11
N GLY A 62 -4.49 3.14 10.80
CA GLY A 62 -4.82 2.74 9.44
C GLY A 62 -4.71 1.24 9.17
N VAL A 63 -4.02 0.89 8.09
CA VAL A 63 -4.00 -0.47 7.56
C VAL A 63 -2.60 -0.81 7.04
N ARG A 64 -2.23 -2.09 7.19
CA ARG A 64 -1.00 -2.65 6.62
C ARG A 64 -1.35 -3.75 5.64
N PHE A 65 -0.63 -3.77 4.52
CA PHE A 65 -0.66 -4.87 3.55
C PHE A 65 0.71 -5.51 3.46
N THR A 66 0.73 -6.84 3.37
CA THR A 66 1.98 -7.60 3.21
C THR A 66 1.85 -8.57 2.05
N LEU A 67 2.98 -8.87 1.42
CA LEU A 67 3.12 -9.90 0.40
C LEU A 67 3.93 -11.04 1.00
N PRO A 68 3.31 -12.00 1.72
CA PRO A 68 4.05 -12.99 2.49
C PRO A 68 4.95 -13.90 1.65
N GLY A 69 4.62 -14.08 0.36
CA GLY A 69 5.44 -14.85 -0.58
C GLY A 69 6.56 -14.06 -1.23
N CYS A 70 6.70 -12.77 -0.93
CA CYS A 70 7.73 -11.93 -1.54
C CYS A 70 9.09 -12.21 -0.90
N PRO A 71 10.14 -12.53 -1.70
CA PRO A 71 11.47 -12.81 -1.14
C PRO A 71 12.10 -11.59 -0.45
N ASN A 72 11.59 -10.39 -0.71
CA ASN A 72 12.08 -9.16 -0.09
C ASN A 72 11.22 -8.71 1.10
N ALA A 73 10.28 -9.53 1.54
CA ALA A 73 9.38 -9.25 2.66
C ALA A 73 8.70 -7.87 2.52
N LEU A 74 8.23 -7.56 1.31
CA LEU A 74 7.62 -6.26 1.01
C LEU A 74 6.30 -6.09 1.76
N SER A 75 6.17 -4.96 2.45
CA SER A 75 4.92 -4.56 3.09
C SER A 75 4.77 -3.05 2.99
N TRP A 76 3.51 -2.59 3.08
CA TRP A 76 3.24 -1.15 3.09
C TRP A 76 2.09 -0.83 4.02
N THR A 77 2.12 0.40 4.53
CA THR A 77 1.08 0.91 5.43
C THR A 77 0.50 2.19 4.89
N LEU A 78 -0.77 2.40 5.20
CA LEU A 78 -1.49 3.65 4.95
C LEU A 78 -1.99 4.11 6.31
N THR A 79 -1.48 5.23 6.79
CA THR A 79 -1.84 5.75 8.13
C THR A 79 -2.15 7.22 8.09
N THR A 80 -2.97 7.67 9.04
CA THR A 80 -3.27 9.08 9.27
C THR A 80 -3.24 9.37 10.76
N GLY A 81 -3.05 10.63 11.13
CA GLY A 81 -2.99 11.06 12.53
C GLY A 81 -1.59 11.03 13.13
N PHE A 82 -0.55 10.84 12.34
CA PHE A 82 0.84 10.72 12.80
C PHE A 82 1.79 11.72 12.14
N PRO A 83 2.87 12.12 12.85
CA PRO A 83 3.95 12.86 12.21
C PRO A 83 4.51 12.11 10.99
N PRO A 84 5.04 12.80 9.96
CA PRO A 84 5.23 14.25 9.90
C PRO A 84 3.99 15.04 9.47
N SER A 85 2.92 14.38 9.07
CA SER A 85 1.73 15.03 8.52
C SER A 85 0.45 14.42 9.10
N PRO A 86 0.07 14.78 10.35
CA PRO A 86 -1.07 14.17 11.03
C PRO A 86 -2.42 14.43 10.35
N ASP A 87 -2.52 15.44 9.50
CA ASP A 87 -3.72 15.80 8.74
C ASP A 87 -3.74 15.21 7.32
N LYS A 88 -2.77 14.32 7.02
CA LYS A 88 -2.63 13.68 5.70
C LYS A 88 -2.47 12.17 5.85
N VAL A 89 -2.40 11.47 4.72
CA VAL A 89 -2.14 10.02 4.71
C VAL A 89 -0.68 9.79 4.38
N VAL A 90 0.02 9.05 5.25
CA VAL A 90 1.40 8.64 5.03
C VAL A 90 1.40 7.23 4.45
N ILE A 91 2.05 7.07 3.30
CA ILE A 91 2.29 5.79 2.66
C ILE A 91 3.72 5.39 2.97
N HIS A 92 3.89 4.24 3.63
CA HIS A 92 5.20 3.77 4.05
C HIS A 92 5.39 2.34 3.57
N CYS A 93 6.40 2.11 2.74
CA CYS A 93 6.73 0.79 2.21
C CYS A 93 8.09 0.35 2.72
N THR A 94 8.22 -0.90 3.13
CA THR A 94 9.46 -1.47 3.63
C THR A 94 9.83 -2.75 2.89
N ILE A 95 11.13 -2.98 2.72
CA ILE A 95 11.72 -4.23 2.26
C ILE A 95 12.88 -4.59 3.16
N ASN A 96 13.27 -5.89 3.17
CA ASN A 96 14.19 -6.43 4.18
C ASN A 96 15.68 -6.28 3.88
N ARG A 97 16.07 -5.77 2.71
CA ARG A 97 17.49 -5.61 2.34
C ARG A 97 17.81 -4.15 2.11
N THR A 98 19.10 -3.84 2.23
CA THR A 98 19.61 -2.48 1.95
C THR A 98 20.25 -2.37 0.56
N GLU A 99 20.51 -3.51 -0.10
CA GLU A 99 21.12 -3.54 -1.43
C GLU A 99 20.19 -4.25 -2.41
N HIS A 100 19.81 -3.54 -3.48
CA HIS A 100 18.93 -4.03 -4.54
C HIS A 100 19.34 -3.40 -5.86
N GLU A 101 18.90 -4.01 -6.96
CA GLU A 101 19.05 -3.41 -8.28
C GLU A 101 18.26 -2.11 -8.37
N ASP A 102 18.79 -1.14 -9.11
CA ASP A 102 18.19 0.19 -9.26
C ASP A 102 16.77 0.12 -9.82
N ASP A 103 16.53 -0.78 -10.77
CA ASP A 103 15.20 -0.95 -11.37
C ASP A 103 14.15 -1.38 -10.34
N PHE A 104 14.54 -2.23 -9.41
CA PHE A 104 13.63 -2.67 -8.34
C PHE A 104 13.32 -1.53 -7.38
N ILE A 105 14.34 -0.78 -6.97
CA ILE A 105 14.17 0.40 -6.11
C ILE A 105 13.24 1.41 -6.77
N GLU A 106 13.47 1.69 -8.05
CA GLU A 106 12.62 2.62 -8.81
C GLU A 106 11.17 2.14 -8.87
N SER A 107 10.97 0.81 -9.04
CA SER A 107 9.62 0.25 -9.07
C SER A 107 8.87 0.46 -7.75
N ILE A 108 9.56 0.40 -6.61
CA ILE A 108 8.95 0.65 -5.30
C ILE A 108 8.62 2.13 -5.13
N GLN A 109 9.51 3.02 -5.56
CA GLN A 109 9.25 4.46 -5.54
C GLN A 109 8.01 4.81 -6.38
N THR A 110 7.87 4.19 -7.54
CA THR A 110 6.68 4.33 -8.38
C THR A 110 5.44 3.77 -7.71
N PHE A 111 5.57 2.66 -7.01
CA PHE A 111 4.47 2.02 -6.29
C PHE A 111 3.90 2.93 -5.20
N VAL A 112 4.75 3.55 -4.38
CA VAL A 112 4.25 4.47 -3.34
C VAL A 112 3.62 5.73 -3.94
N GLU A 113 4.14 6.21 -5.07
CA GLU A 113 3.54 7.33 -5.79
C GLU A 113 2.19 6.96 -6.42
N SER A 114 2.04 5.73 -6.90
CA SER A 114 0.76 5.22 -7.41
C SER A 114 -0.31 5.21 -6.31
N TRP A 115 0.07 4.81 -5.10
CA TRP A 115 -0.82 4.87 -3.94
C TRP A 115 -1.22 6.30 -3.60
N LYS A 116 -0.27 7.23 -3.63
CA LYS A 116 -0.53 8.65 -3.40
C LYS A 116 -1.59 9.15 -4.37
N LYS A 117 -1.40 8.91 -5.65
CA LYS A 117 -2.33 9.35 -6.71
C LYS A 117 -3.70 8.69 -6.56
N GLY A 118 -3.73 7.39 -6.26
CA GLY A 118 -4.97 6.66 -6.08
C GLY A 118 -5.78 7.16 -4.90
N LEU A 119 -5.13 7.41 -3.77
CA LEU A 119 -5.78 7.95 -2.58
C LEU A 119 -6.32 9.36 -2.84
N GLU A 120 -5.51 10.22 -3.46
CA GLU A 120 -5.93 11.60 -3.80
C GLU A 120 -7.09 11.61 -4.79
N GLY A 121 -7.20 10.61 -5.65
CA GLY A 121 -8.29 10.49 -6.60
C GLY A 121 -9.59 9.93 -6.01
N HIS A 122 -9.51 9.11 -4.98
CA HIS A 122 -10.66 8.44 -4.37
C HIS A 122 -11.20 9.15 -3.12
N PHE A 123 -10.33 9.78 -2.34
CA PHE A 123 -10.73 10.55 -1.17
C PHE A 123 -10.77 12.02 -1.57
N VAL A 124 -11.97 12.55 -1.72
CA VAL A 124 -12.17 13.97 -2.10
C VAL A 124 -12.24 14.80 -0.84
N ASN A 125 -11.42 15.82 -0.78
CA ASN A 125 -11.41 16.77 0.33
C ASN A 125 -12.47 17.84 0.19
#